data_9f9f7aa06af7ad311e2da90a77669fd9
#
_entry.id   9f9f7aa06af7ad311e2da90a77669fd9
#
_cell.length_a   1.000
_cell.length_b   1.000
_cell.length_c   1.000
_cell.angle_alpha   90.00
_cell.angle_beta   90.00
_cell.angle_gamma   90.00
#
_symmetry.space_group_name_H-M   'P 1'
#
loop_
_entity.id
_entity.type
_entity.pdbx_description
1 polymer ?
#
loop_
_entity_poly.entity_id
_entity_poly.type
_entity_poly.pdbx_seq_one_letter_code
_entity_poly.pdbx_strand_id
1 'polypeptide(L)'
;MIGLRNAFNPVHRVYQPSGTAEMVSDYPKLDAKQAGHLRHFHNLVSQPDGEWHHFGSLEGQQEWDDAYRYQLATMAYAAGVAHYHRLPAMRFAFKTLMRRMIHKMLRREVWGYWFNTSLGGSLLDPDLKELRKPWIDPVINENIMYSGHLLLMTSLYAMLFDDDEFEKKGGLTFTWNPLFWGLGKEEFQYDNRSLQEVIFKQMRENDWVGVCCEPNAVFVVCNQFPVSPVAATSGSLTD
;
A
#
# COMPACT_ATOMS: atom_id res chain seq x y z
N MET A 1 20.36 15.81 -10.69
CA MET A 1 19.37 14.88 -10.07
C MET A 1 19.95 14.04 -8.91
N ILE A 2 21.01 14.49 -8.23
CA ILE A 2 21.70 13.75 -7.15
C ILE A 2 21.49 14.39 -5.77
N GLY A 3 20.98 15.64 -5.71
CA GLY A 3 21.01 16.41 -4.46
C GLY A 3 19.83 16.20 -3.48
N LEU A 4 18.67 15.72 -3.92
CA LEU A 4 17.48 15.66 -3.07
C LEU A 4 17.30 14.33 -2.32
N ARG A 5 17.86 13.24 -2.81
CA ARG A 5 17.83 11.96 -2.08
C ARG A 5 18.53 12.01 -0.73
N ASN A 6 19.57 12.85 -0.61
CA ASN A 6 20.33 12.98 0.64
C ASN A 6 19.69 13.90 1.69
N ALA A 7 18.76 14.76 1.31
CA ALA A 7 18.14 15.71 2.24
C ALA A 7 17.05 15.09 3.13
N PHE A 8 16.44 14.00 2.69
CA PHE A 8 15.33 13.32 3.37
C PHE A 8 15.64 11.90 3.85
N ASN A 9 16.91 11.48 3.83
CA ASN A 9 17.27 10.15 4.28
C ASN A 9 17.98 10.19 5.66
N PRO A 10 17.25 10.23 6.77
CA PRO A 10 17.84 10.16 8.10
C PRO A 10 18.52 8.81 8.40
N VAL A 11 18.27 7.79 7.57
CA VAL A 11 18.80 6.43 7.73
C VAL A 11 20.23 6.33 7.20
N HIS A 12 20.69 7.22 6.32
CA HIS A 12 22.08 7.24 5.85
C HIS A 12 23.08 7.85 6.85
N ARG A 13 22.63 8.35 7.97
CA ARG A 13 23.56 8.46 9.10
C ARG A 13 23.84 7.03 9.55
N VAL A 14 24.94 6.46 9.04
CA VAL A 14 25.51 5.24 9.60
C VAL A 14 25.54 5.43 11.11
N TYR A 15 24.56 4.84 11.78
CA TYR A 15 24.52 4.81 13.22
C TYR A 15 25.74 3.98 13.65
N GLN A 16 26.81 4.70 13.99
CA GLN A 16 27.88 4.09 14.73
C GLN A 16 27.41 4.04 16.17
N PRO A 17 27.21 2.88 16.76
CA PRO A 17 26.88 2.77 18.16
C PRO A 17 28.10 3.21 18.97
N SER A 18 28.21 4.51 19.22
CA SER A 18 29.26 5.09 20.04
C SER A 18 28.88 5.17 21.51
N GLY A 19 27.72 4.56 21.86
CA GLY A 19 27.20 4.62 23.21
C GLY A 19 27.44 3.35 24.02
N THR A 20 27.62 3.52 25.32
CA THR A 20 27.62 2.43 26.30
C THR A 20 26.20 1.83 26.45
N ALA A 21 26.06 0.63 27.00
CA ALA A 21 24.76 0.02 27.29
C ALA A 21 23.85 0.91 28.13
N GLU A 22 24.42 1.79 28.97
CA GLU A 22 23.72 2.79 29.78
C GLU A 22 23.04 3.86 28.91
N MET A 23 23.70 4.36 27.87
CA MET A 23 23.10 5.34 26.96
C MET A 23 21.90 4.77 26.18
N VAL A 24 21.90 3.47 25.87
CA VAL A 24 20.78 2.80 25.21
C VAL A 24 19.58 2.64 26.13
N SER A 25 19.79 2.63 27.45
CA SER A 25 18.69 2.51 28.43
C SER A 25 17.76 3.71 28.43
N ASP A 26 18.24 4.89 28.06
CA ASP A 26 17.49 6.16 28.12
C ASP A 26 16.59 6.38 26.88
N TYR A 27 16.75 5.58 25.85
CA TYR A 27 15.88 5.67 24.68
C TYR A 27 14.53 4.98 24.88
N PRO A 28 13.45 5.55 24.33
CA PRO A 28 12.13 4.94 24.40
C PRO A 28 12.13 3.53 23.80
N LYS A 29 11.81 2.54 24.62
CA LYS A 29 11.71 1.14 24.20
C LYS A 29 10.30 0.80 23.79
N LEU A 30 10.14 -0.24 22.98
CA LEU A 30 8.84 -0.87 22.81
C LEU A 30 8.41 -1.53 24.10
N ASP A 31 7.15 -1.35 24.47
CA ASP A 31 6.55 -2.15 25.53
C ASP A 31 6.26 -3.59 25.04
N ALA A 32 5.88 -4.47 25.95
CA ALA A 32 5.61 -5.87 25.63
C ALA A 32 4.47 -6.04 24.61
N LYS A 33 3.47 -5.16 24.65
CA LYS A 33 2.33 -5.18 23.72
C LYS A 33 2.77 -4.77 22.31
N GLN A 34 3.53 -3.67 22.19
CA GLN A 34 4.08 -3.22 20.91
C GLN A 34 5.00 -4.27 20.28
N ALA A 35 5.88 -4.88 21.06
CA ALA A 35 6.72 -5.98 20.62
C ALA A 35 5.90 -7.22 20.22
N GLY A 36 4.81 -7.49 20.92
CA GLY A 36 3.83 -8.54 20.60
C GLY A 36 3.17 -8.31 19.25
N HIS A 37 2.72 -7.08 18.96
CA HIS A 37 2.14 -6.73 17.66
C HIS A 37 3.14 -6.92 16.51
N LEU A 38 4.38 -6.47 16.65
CA LEU A 38 5.39 -6.66 15.60
C LEU A 38 5.66 -8.13 15.32
N ARG A 39 5.76 -8.97 16.36
CA ARG A 39 5.89 -10.43 16.20
C ARG A 39 4.66 -11.03 15.49
N HIS A 40 3.47 -10.57 15.87
CA HIS A 40 2.24 -11.01 15.21
C HIS A 40 2.22 -10.63 13.73
N PHE A 41 2.63 -9.41 13.35
CA PHE A 41 2.75 -8.99 11.97
C PHE A 41 3.70 -9.91 11.18
N HIS A 42 4.87 -10.23 11.75
CA HIS A 42 5.79 -11.17 11.11
C HIS A 42 5.17 -12.55 10.92
N ASN A 43 4.43 -13.06 11.89
CA ASN A 43 3.75 -14.36 11.78
C ASN A 43 2.71 -14.34 10.66
N LEU A 44 1.87 -13.29 10.59
CA LEU A 44 0.84 -13.15 9.57
C LEU A 44 1.45 -13.13 8.15
N VAL A 45 2.45 -12.29 7.90
CA VAL A 45 3.00 -12.13 6.55
C VAL A 45 3.98 -13.23 6.15
N SER A 46 4.35 -14.10 7.08
CA SER A 46 5.21 -15.26 6.82
C SER A 46 4.43 -16.51 6.41
N GLN A 47 3.11 -16.45 6.46
CA GLN A 47 2.28 -17.54 5.95
C GLN A 47 2.48 -17.72 4.45
N PRO A 48 2.42 -18.96 3.95
CA PRO A 48 2.47 -19.25 2.51
C PRO A 48 1.46 -18.44 1.71
N ASP A 49 1.68 -18.34 0.42
CA ASP A 49 0.74 -17.72 -0.50
C ASP A 49 -0.60 -18.49 -0.49
N GLY A 50 -1.70 -17.73 -0.43
CA GLY A 50 -3.05 -18.28 -0.32
C GLY A 50 -3.48 -18.61 1.12
N GLU A 51 -2.59 -18.48 2.11
CA GLU A 51 -2.96 -18.66 3.53
C GLU A 51 -3.16 -17.29 4.21
N TRP A 52 -4.31 -17.18 4.90
CA TRP A 52 -4.76 -15.93 5.54
C TRP A 52 -5.24 -16.18 6.98
N HIS A 53 -4.67 -17.16 7.68
CA HIS A 53 -5.03 -17.47 9.05
C HIS A 53 -4.76 -16.29 9.97
N HIS A 54 -5.74 -15.98 10.83
CA HIS A 54 -5.66 -14.86 11.79
C HIS A 54 -5.58 -13.45 11.17
N PHE A 55 -5.73 -13.31 9.86
CA PHE A 55 -6.15 -12.04 9.30
C PHE A 55 -7.58 -11.76 9.71
N GLY A 56 -7.96 -10.48 9.77
CA GLY A 56 -9.27 -10.07 10.21
C GLY A 56 -10.40 -10.69 9.39
N SER A 57 -11.57 -10.71 9.98
CA SER A 57 -12.79 -11.18 9.35
C SER A 57 -13.21 -10.24 8.22
N LEU A 58 -14.09 -10.77 7.39
CA LEU A 58 -14.82 -10.08 6.35
C LEU A 58 -15.52 -8.83 6.91
N GLU A 59 -15.48 -7.75 6.16
CA GLU A 59 -16.38 -6.62 6.38
C GLU A 59 -17.75 -6.95 5.80
N GLY A 60 -18.83 -6.49 6.45
CA GLY A 60 -20.19 -6.90 6.13
C GLY A 60 -20.67 -6.62 4.70
N GLN A 61 -20.04 -5.64 4.01
CA GLN A 61 -20.34 -5.34 2.60
C GLN A 61 -19.36 -6.04 1.64
N GLN A 62 -18.37 -6.74 2.15
CA GLN A 62 -17.33 -7.42 1.41
C GLN A 62 -17.21 -8.87 1.84
N GLU A 63 -18.33 -9.47 2.16
CA GLU A 63 -18.43 -10.85 2.64
C GLU A 63 -17.88 -11.90 1.65
N TRP A 64 -17.75 -11.54 0.40
CA TRP A 64 -17.25 -12.39 -0.67
C TRP A 64 -15.75 -12.19 -0.94
N ASP A 65 -15.22 -11.06 -0.47
CA ASP A 65 -13.86 -10.63 -0.75
C ASP A 65 -13.26 -10.02 0.51
N ASP A 66 -12.25 -10.65 1.05
CA ASP A 66 -11.63 -10.24 2.32
C ASP A 66 -11.01 -8.84 2.28
N ALA A 67 -11.23 -8.06 3.33
CA ALA A 67 -10.69 -6.69 3.46
C ALA A 67 -9.21 -6.64 3.89
N TYR A 68 -8.43 -7.63 3.53
CA TYR A 68 -7.02 -7.77 3.92
C TYR A 68 -6.16 -6.56 3.56
N ARG A 69 -6.52 -5.79 2.53
CA ARG A 69 -5.81 -4.57 2.13
C ARG A 69 -5.65 -3.56 3.26
N TYR A 70 -6.71 -3.33 4.04
CA TYR A 70 -6.65 -2.37 5.15
C TYR A 70 -5.76 -2.87 6.29
N GLN A 71 -5.84 -4.15 6.61
CA GLN A 71 -5.00 -4.75 7.64
C GLN A 71 -3.54 -4.72 7.23
N LEU A 72 -3.20 -5.11 6.00
CA LEU A 72 -1.84 -5.05 5.47
C LEU A 72 -1.28 -3.63 5.47
N ALA A 73 -2.07 -2.66 5.02
CA ALA A 73 -1.67 -1.26 4.97
C ALA A 73 -1.41 -0.70 6.37
N THR A 74 -2.35 -0.88 7.31
CA THR A 74 -2.20 -0.38 8.68
C THR A 74 -1.05 -1.04 9.43
N MET A 75 -0.81 -2.34 9.22
CA MET A 75 0.38 -3.03 9.74
C MET A 75 1.68 -2.44 9.17
N ALA A 76 1.70 -2.14 7.85
CA ALA A 76 2.87 -1.53 7.22
C ALA A 76 3.16 -0.13 7.78
N TYR A 77 2.13 0.69 8.00
CA TYR A 77 2.29 2.02 8.60
C TYR A 77 2.79 1.92 10.03
N ALA A 78 2.22 1.03 10.85
CA ALA A 78 2.67 0.81 12.20
C ALA A 78 4.12 0.30 12.26
N ALA A 79 4.49 -0.61 11.35
CA ALA A 79 5.86 -1.10 11.23
C ALA A 79 6.84 0.01 10.80
N GLY A 80 6.45 0.85 9.84
CA GLY A 80 7.25 1.99 9.40
C GLY A 80 7.50 2.99 10.52
N VAL A 81 6.47 3.36 11.27
CA VAL A 81 6.58 4.26 12.43
C VAL A 81 7.45 3.65 13.53
N ALA A 82 7.26 2.36 13.82
CA ALA A 82 8.08 1.66 14.83
C ALA A 82 9.55 1.59 14.43
N HIS A 83 9.83 1.30 13.16
CA HIS A 83 11.20 1.32 12.64
C HIS A 83 11.83 2.71 12.74
N TYR A 84 11.15 3.72 12.23
CA TYR A 84 11.69 5.07 12.18
C TYR A 84 11.97 5.67 13.57
N HIS A 85 11.03 5.53 14.50
CA HIS A 85 11.09 6.21 15.80
C HIS A 85 11.68 5.39 16.94
N ARG A 86 11.65 4.06 16.86
CA ARG A 86 11.97 3.18 17.99
C ARG A 86 13.09 2.19 17.72
N LEU A 87 13.14 1.62 16.51
CA LEU A 87 14.03 0.50 16.19
C LEU A 87 14.78 0.72 14.86
N PRO A 88 15.44 1.89 14.65
CA PRO A 88 16.12 2.18 13.37
C PRO A 88 17.27 1.20 13.07
N ALA A 89 17.88 0.62 14.10
CA ALA A 89 18.95 -0.37 13.95
C ALA A 89 18.47 -1.72 13.39
N MET A 90 17.17 -2.03 13.49
CA MET A 90 16.59 -3.29 13.02
C MET A 90 16.13 -3.24 11.56
N ARG A 91 16.87 -2.53 10.71
CA ARG A 91 16.51 -2.25 9.32
C ARG A 91 16.13 -3.49 8.52
N PHE A 92 16.91 -4.56 8.63
CA PHE A 92 16.66 -5.79 7.87
C PHE A 92 15.33 -6.46 8.23
N ALA A 93 15.00 -6.54 9.52
CA ALA A 93 13.75 -7.13 9.98
C ALA A 93 12.53 -6.35 9.46
N PHE A 94 12.56 -5.02 9.59
CA PHE A 94 11.46 -4.16 9.11
C PHE A 94 11.37 -4.11 7.59
N LYS A 95 12.49 -4.08 6.89
CA LYS A 95 12.53 -4.17 5.43
C LYS A 95 11.85 -5.46 4.94
N THR A 96 12.23 -6.60 5.52
CA THR A 96 11.63 -7.90 5.18
C THR A 96 10.14 -7.93 5.50
N LEU A 97 9.74 -7.37 6.64
CA LEU A 97 8.34 -7.29 7.05
C LEU A 97 7.50 -6.48 6.06
N MET A 98 7.91 -5.25 5.76
CA MET A 98 7.18 -4.37 4.85
C MET A 98 7.16 -4.90 3.42
N ARG A 99 8.28 -5.46 2.95
CA ARG A 99 8.36 -6.11 1.65
C ARG A 99 7.32 -7.23 1.50
N ARG A 100 7.21 -8.10 2.51
CA ARG A 100 6.21 -9.19 2.51
C ARG A 100 4.78 -8.66 2.53
N MET A 101 4.50 -7.59 3.27
CA MET A 101 3.18 -6.95 3.25
C MET A 101 2.83 -6.44 1.86
N ILE A 102 3.75 -5.79 1.17
CA ILE A 102 3.54 -5.30 -0.21
C ILE A 102 3.31 -6.48 -1.17
N HIS A 103 4.12 -7.55 -1.09
CA HIS A 103 3.88 -8.72 -1.92
C HIS A 103 2.53 -9.39 -1.65
N LYS A 104 2.07 -9.43 -0.38
CA LYS A 104 0.72 -9.89 -0.07
C LYS A 104 -0.36 -8.96 -0.64
N MET A 105 -0.14 -7.64 -0.69
CA MET A 105 -1.06 -6.71 -1.38
C MET A 105 -1.24 -7.08 -2.86
N LEU A 106 -0.22 -7.60 -3.53
CA LEU A 106 -0.28 -7.97 -4.95
C LEU A 106 -1.01 -9.31 -5.20
N ARG A 107 -1.43 -10.01 -4.15
CA ARG A 107 -2.19 -11.26 -4.28
C ARG A 107 -3.63 -10.98 -4.71
N ARG A 108 -4.12 -11.79 -5.65
CA ARG A 108 -5.49 -11.67 -6.16
C ARG A 108 -6.54 -11.66 -5.06
N GLU A 109 -6.34 -12.42 -3.99
CA GLU A 109 -7.22 -12.49 -2.83
C GLU A 109 -7.39 -11.14 -2.13
N VAL A 110 -6.47 -10.20 -2.33
CA VAL A 110 -6.50 -8.87 -1.71
C VAL A 110 -7.16 -7.82 -2.59
N TRP A 111 -6.97 -7.91 -3.91
CA TRP A 111 -7.44 -6.89 -4.84
C TRP A 111 -8.57 -7.37 -5.79
N GLY A 112 -8.79 -8.67 -5.87
CA GLY A 112 -9.74 -9.26 -6.84
C GLY A 112 -11.20 -8.92 -6.57
N TYR A 113 -11.54 -8.46 -5.35
CA TYR A 113 -12.87 -7.94 -5.02
C TYR A 113 -13.31 -6.84 -6.00
N TRP A 114 -12.35 -6.13 -6.58
CA TRP A 114 -12.62 -5.03 -7.48
C TRP A 114 -13.41 -5.46 -8.73
N PHE A 115 -13.24 -6.68 -9.20
CA PHE A 115 -14.06 -7.19 -10.30
C PHE A 115 -15.54 -7.06 -10.01
N ASN A 116 -15.98 -7.49 -8.82
CA ASN A 116 -17.39 -7.40 -8.42
C ASN A 116 -17.77 -5.96 -8.08
N THR A 117 -16.93 -5.23 -7.35
CA THR A 117 -17.21 -3.85 -6.94
C THR A 117 -17.36 -2.92 -8.14
N SER A 118 -16.56 -3.10 -9.19
CA SER A 118 -16.60 -2.26 -10.39
C SER A 118 -17.92 -2.36 -11.19
N LEU A 119 -18.70 -3.44 -10.99
CA LEU A 119 -20.05 -3.58 -11.57
C LEU A 119 -21.06 -2.59 -10.97
N GLY A 120 -20.83 -2.13 -9.74
CA GLY A 120 -21.76 -1.29 -9.00
C GLY A 120 -21.82 0.15 -9.50
N GLY A 121 -22.41 1.01 -8.70
CA GLY A 121 -22.51 2.46 -8.95
C GLY A 121 -23.95 2.97 -9.05
N SER A 122 -24.93 2.11 -9.30
CA SER A 122 -26.35 2.50 -9.41
C SER A 122 -26.94 3.09 -8.13
N LEU A 123 -26.36 2.77 -6.97
CA LEU A 123 -26.80 3.34 -5.68
C LEU A 123 -26.56 4.84 -5.60
N LEU A 124 -25.47 5.32 -6.21
CA LEU A 124 -25.03 6.71 -6.15
C LEU A 124 -25.30 7.47 -7.46
N ASP A 125 -25.64 6.75 -8.51
CA ASP A 125 -26.03 7.29 -9.82
C ASP A 125 -27.42 6.76 -10.21
N PRO A 126 -28.48 7.54 -9.96
CA PRO A 126 -29.86 7.13 -10.26
C PRO A 126 -30.13 6.92 -11.76
N ASP A 127 -29.30 7.49 -12.64
CA ASP A 127 -29.44 7.35 -14.08
C ASP A 127 -28.84 6.03 -14.60
N LEU A 128 -28.00 5.38 -13.82
CA LEU A 128 -27.43 4.09 -14.13
C LEU A 128 -28.49 2.98 -13.96
N LYS A 129 -29.07 2.52 -15.05
CA LYS A 129 -30.17 1.53 -15.06
C LYS A 129 -29.67 0.08 -15.13
N GLU A 130 -28.43 -0.13 -15.52
CA GLU A 130 -27.82 -1.44 -15.70
C GLU A 130 -26.51 -1.53 -14.95
N LEU A 131 -26.01 -2.74 -14.69
CA LEU A 131 -24.68 -2.95 -14.14
C LEU A 131 -23.63 -2.42 -15.12
N ARG A 132 -22.62 -1.78 -14.58
CA ARG A 132 -21.46 -1.32 -15.35
C ARG A 132 -20.72 -2.52 -15.92
N LYS A 133 -20.03 -2.32 -17.04
CA LYS A 133 -19.07 -3.32 -17.52
C LYS A 133 -17.92 -3.41 -16.53
N PRO A 134 -17.63 -4.59 -15.97
CA PRO A 134 -16.54 -4.72 -15.01
C PRO A 134 -15.18 -4.50 -15.68
N TRP A 135 -14.21 -4.03 -14.90
CA TRP A 135 -12.80 -4.06 -15.27
C TRP A 135 -11.99 -4.69 -14.15
N ILE A 136 -10.96 -5.42 -14.52
CA ILE A 136 -10.21 -6.29 -13.62
C ILE A 136 -9.02 -5.55 -13.00
N ASP A 137 -8.36 -4.69 -13.78
CA ASP A 137 -7.21 -3.95 -13.34
C ASP A 137 -7.54 -3.09 -12.09
N PRO A 138 -6.90 -3.34 -10.93
CA PRO A 138 -7.28 -2.67 -9.69
C PRO A 138 -6.79 -1.22 -9.59
N VAL A 139 -6.06 -0.72 -10.60
CA VAL A 139 -5.35 0.56 -10.56
C VAL A 139 -5.86 1.55 -11.61
N ILE A 140 -6.18 1.07 -12.80
CA ILE A 140 -6.36 1.91 -13.99
C ILE A 140 -7.49 2.93 -13.88
N ASN A 141 -8.51 2.64 -13.08
CA ASN A 141 -9.68 3.47 -12.91
C ASN A 141 -10.31 3.25 -11.53
N GLU A 142 -10.64 4.34 -10.82
CA GLU A 142 -11.25 4.27 -9.48
C GLU A 142 -10.39 3.46 -8.46
N ASN A 143 -11.04 2.92 -7.41
CA ASN A 143 -10.44 2.01 -6.42
C ASN A 143 -9.29 2.62 -5.60
N ILE A 144 -9.39 3.89 -5.26
CA ILE A 144 -8.33 4.57 -4.48
C ILE A 144 -8.13 3.97 -3.10
N MET A 145 -9.13 3.27 -2.55
CA MET A 145 -9.01 2.54 -1.28
C MET A 145 -7.99 1.39 -1.34
N TYR A 146 -7.64 0.92 -2.53
CA TYR A 146 -6.57 -0.04 -2.74
C TYR A 146 -5.30 0.62 -3.28
N SER A 147 -5.41 1.30 -4.42
CA SER A 147 -4.26 1.88 -5.12
C SER A 147 -3.54 2.95 -4.30
N GLY A 148 -4.28 3.76 -3.54
CA GLY A 148 -3.73 4.77 -2.64
C GLY A 148 -2.93 4.17 -1.47
N HIS A 149 -3.44 3.11 -0.85
CA HIS A 149 -2.70 2.39 0.20
C HIS A 149 -1.44 1.73 -0.36
N LEU A 150 -1.52 1.09 -1.52
CA LEU A 150 -0.37 0.45 -2.16
C LEU A 150 0.71 1.48 -2.48
N LEU A 151 0.34 2.64 -3.05
CA LEU A 151 1.27 3.73 -3.34
C LEU A 151 1.99 4.23 -2.07
N LEU A 152 1.25 4.44 -0.97
CA LEU A 152 1.87 4.86 0.29
C LEU A 152 2.81 3.78 0.85
N MET A 153 2.43 2.51 0.80
CA MET A 153 3.26 1.41 1.28
C MET A 153 4.58 1.31 0.50
N THR A 154 4.53 1.38 -0.83
CA THR A 154 5.73 1.28 -1.69
C THR A 154 6.62 2.51 -1.55
N SER A 155 6.04 3.70 -1.41
CA SER A 155 6.78 4.94 -1.18
C SER A 155 7.46 4.97 0.18
N LEU A 156 6.77 4.51 1.24
CA LEU A 156 7.38 4.34 2.57
C LEU A 156 8.51 3.31 2.55
N TYR A 157 8.35 2.22 1.82
CA TYR A 157 9.39 1.21 1.66
C TYR A 157 10.64 1.79 1.01
N ALA A 158 10.49 2.48 -0.12
CA ALA A 158 11.61 3.12 -0.81
C ALA A 158 12.31 4.16 0.08
N MET A 159 11.53 4.99 0.77
CA MET A 159 12.05 6.03 1.66
C MET A 159 12.79 5.47 2.88
N LEU A 160 12.22 4.47 3.56
CA LEU A 160 12.79 3.93 4.80
C LEU A 160 14.00 3.04 4.56
N PHE A 161 14.03 2.35 3.41
CA PHE A 161 15.03 1.31 3.16
C PHE A 161 15.96 1.62 1.99
N ASP A 162 15.82 2.78 1.33
CA ASP A 162 16.62 3.13 0.16
C ASP A 162 16.74 1.94 -0.82
N ASP A 163 15.58 1.36 -1.14
CA ASP A 163 15.46 0.18 -1.98
C ASP A 163 14.47 0.45 -3.10
N ASP A 164 14.89 0.19 -4.31
CA ASP A 164 14.19 0.48 -5.55
C ASP A 164 13.38 -0.70 -6.12
N GLU A 165 13.14 -1.74 -5.33
CA GLU A 165 12.46 -2.97 -5.80
C GLU A 165 11.13 -2.63 -6.50
N PHE A 166 10.32 -1.78 -5.88
CA PHE A 166 9.00 -1.40 -6.39
C PHE A 166 9.02 -0.16 -7.32
N GLU A 167 10.19 0.43 -7.53
CA GLU A 167 10.42 1.48 -8.52
C GLU A 167 10.85 0.91 -9.89
N LYS A 168 11.20 -0.37 -9.95
CA LYS A 168 11.56 -1.07 -11.18
C LYS A 168 10.32 -1.39 -12.00
N LYS A 169 10.45 -1.32 -13.30
CA LYS A 169 9.39 -1.70 -14.23
C LYS A 169 8.85 -3.09 -13.90
N GLY A 170 7.54 -3.19 -13.68
CA GLY A 170 6.89 -4.45 -13.30
C GLY A 170 7.11 -4.87 -11.84
N GLY A 171 7.68 -4.00 -11.00
CA GLY A 171 7.84 -4.25 -9.55
C GLY A 171 6.51 -4.48 -8.84
N LEU A 172 5.41 -4.01 -9.44
CA LEU A 172 4.03 -4.24 -9.01
C LEU A 172 3.31 -5.00 -10.12
N THR A 173 3.28 -6.33 -10.03
CA THR A 173 2.62 -7.18 -11.03
C THR A 173 1.38 -7.82 -10.43
N PHE A 174 0.25 -7.61 -11.10
CA PHE A 174 -1.05 -8.16 -10.76
C PHE A 174 -1.42 -9.25 -11.75
N THR A 175 -1.73 -10.44 -11.26
CA THR A 175 -2.12 -11.56 -12.10
C THR A 175 -3.56 -11.94 -11.82
N TRP A 176 -4.42 -11.83 -12.83
CA TRP A 176 -5.78 -12.33 -12.83
C TRP A 176 -5.83 -13.66 -13.56
N ASN A 177 -6.21 -14.72 -12.87
CA ASN A 177 -6.37 -16.03 -13.46
C ASN A 177 -7.46 -16.82 -12.72
N PRO A 178 -8.75 -16.42 -12.84
CA PRO A 178 -9.83 -17.08 -12.16
C PRO A 178 -10.21 -18.40 -12.87
N LEU A 179 -10.62 -19.39 -12.08
CA LEU A 179 -11.06 -20.70 -12.61
C LEU A 179 -12.39 -20.62 -13.38
N PHE A 180 -13.30 -19.71 -12.98
CA PHE A 180 -14.68 -19.70 -13.43
C PHE A 180 -15.13 -18.42 -14.14
N TRP A 181 -14.37 -17.33 -14.04
CA TRP A 181 -14.74 -16.04 -14.61
C TRP A 181 -13.99 -15.82 -15.93
N GLY A 182 -14.54 -16.32 -16.96
CA GLY A 182 -14.08 -16.66 -18.29
C GLY A 182 -13.43 -15.62 -19.19
N LEU A 183 -12.57 -14.73 -18.70
CA LEU A 183 -11.82 -13.80 -19.58
C LEU A 183 -10.39 -14.27 -19.86
N GLY A 184 -9.97 -15.40 -19.31
CA GLY A 184 -8.60 -15.89 -19.42
C GLY A 184 -7.64 -15.27 -18.41
N LYS A 185 -6.35 -15.54 -18.59
CA LYS A 185 -5.30 -14.94 -17.78
C LYS A 185 -5.00 -13.52 -18.28
N GLU A 186 -5.03 -12.56 -17.37
CA GLU A 186 -4.58 -11.20 -17.61
C GLU A 186 -3.47 -10.83 -16.62
N GLU A 187 -2.62 -9.90 -17.03
CA GLU A 187 -1.53 -9.41 -16.20
C GLU A 187 -1.39 -7.90 -16.38
N PHE A 188 -1.33 -7.19 -15.25
CA PHE A 188 -1.16 -5.74 -15.20
C PHE A 188 0.14 -5.43 -14.48
N GLN A 189 0.97 -4.60 -15.09
CA GLN A 189 2.29 -4.27 -14.56
C GLN A 189 2.42 -2.79 -14.30
N TYR A 190 2.82 -2.46 -13.08
CA TYR A 190 3.12 -1.12 -12.61
C TYR A 190 4.46 -1.10 -11.89
N ASP A 191 4.93 0.07 -11.62
CA ASP A 191 5.93 0.43 -10.64
C ASP A 191 5.39 1.59 -9.80
N ASN A 192 6.12 1.99 -8.76
CA ASN A 192 5.68 3.06 -7.88
C ASN A 192 5.37 4.37 -8.62
N ARG A 193 6.14 4.68 -9.66
CA ARG A 193 5.97 5.88 -10.47
C ARG A 193 4.74 5.82 -11.37
N SER A 194 4.57 4.74 -12.12
CA SER A 194 3.42 4.58 -13.00
C SER A 194 2.11 4.46 -12.23
N LEU A 195 2.12 3.83 -11.04
CA LEU A 195 0.99 3.84 -10.11
C LEU A 195 0.62 5.26 -9.69
N GLN A 196 1.60 6.08 -9.31
CA GLN A 196 1.41 7.49 -8.97
C GLN A 196 0.84 8.28 -10.16
N GLU A 197 1.39 8.10 -11.35
CA GLU A 197 0.96 8.79 -12.57
C GLU A 197 -0.51 8.49 -12.91
N VAL A 198 -0.95 7.23 -12.75
CA VAL A 198 -2.35 6.84 -12.97
C VAL A 198 -3.28 7.51 -11.96
N ILE A 199 -2.93 7.51 -10.69
CA ILE A 199 -3.73 8.17 -9.64
C ILE A 199 -3.83 9.68 -9.92
N PHE A 200 -2.73 10.33 -10.25
CA PHE A 200 -2.72 11.76 -10.60
C PHE A 200 -3.55 12.10 -11.83
N LYS A 201 -3.47 11.25 -12.85
CA LYS A 201 -4.28 11.41 -14.04
C LYS A 201 -5.77 11.41 -13.67
N GLN A 202 -6.21 10.44 -12.89
CA GLN A 202 -7.60 10.35 -12.43
C GLN A 202 -8.01 11.56 -11.59
N MET A 203 -7.15 12.04 -10.68
CA MET A 203 -7.43 13.26 -9.89
C MET A 203 -7.62 14.49 -10.79
N ARG A 204 -6.78 14.64 -11.81
CA ARG A 204 -6.92 15.77 -12.78
C ARG A 204 -8.18 15.65 -13.63
N GLU A 205 -8.51 14.45 -14.08
CA GLU A 205 -9.72 14.20 -14.88
C GLU A 205 -11.01 14.44 -14.08
N ASN A 206 -10.92 14.36 -12.75
CA ASN A 206 -12.00 14.67 -11.82
C ASN A 206 -11.89 16.07 -11.18
N ASP A 207 -11.24 17.02 -11.84
CA ASP A 207 -11.08 18.41 -11.36
C ASP A 207 -10.54 18.50 -9.92
N TRP A 208 -9.66 17.56 -9.52
CA TRP A 208 -9.07 17.45 -8.18
C TRP A 208 -10.07 17.19 -7.05
N VAL A 209 -11.28 16.79 -7.33
CA VAL A 209 -12.24 16.33 -6.31
C VAL A 209 -11.72 15.04 -5.65
N GLY A 210 -11.01 14.22 -6.39
CA GLY A 210 -10.41 12.97 -5.93
C GLY A 210 -10.70 11.81 -6.88
N VAL A 211 -10.15 10.65 -6.55
CA VAL A 211 -10.42 9.39 -7.24
C VAL A 211 -11.53 8.65 -6.50
N CYS A 212 -12.43 8.00 -7.22
CA CYS A 212 -13.49 7.21 -6.62
C CYS A 212 -12.93 6.01 -5.83
N CYS A 213 -13.49 5.78 -4.67
CA CYS A 213 -13.19 4.66 -3.79
C CYS A 213 -13.95 3.42 -4.25
N GLU A 214 -15.27 3.53 -4.22
CA GLU A 214 -16.22 2.66 -4.91
C GLU A 214 -16.80 3.42 -6.11
N PRO A 215 -17.50 2.72 -7.02
CA PRO A 215 -18.09 3.35 -8.20
C PRO A 215 -18.91 4.59 -7.88
N ASN A 216 -18.57 5.71 -8.50
CA ASN A 216 -19.20 7.02 -8.32
C ASN A 216 -19.08 7.64 -6.91
N ALA A 217 -18.25 7.07 -6.02
CA ALA A 217 -18.10 7.53 -4.64
C ALA A 217 -16.67 8.00 -4.35
N VAL A 218 -16.51 9.31 -4.11
CA VAL A 218 -15.25 9.90 -3.66
C VAL A 218 -15.24 10.05 -2.14
N PHE A 219 -14.30 9.39 -1.47
CA PHE A 219 -14.11 9.54 -0.03
C PHE A 219 -12.79 10.26 0.25
N VAL A 220 -12.87 11.33 1.05
CA VAL A 220 -11.70 12.14 1.42
C VAL A 220 -10.63 11.28 2.10
N VAL A 221 -11.04 10.40 3.01
CA VAL A 221 -10.11 9.54 3.75
C VAL A 221 -9.27 8.66 2.82
N CYS A 222 -9.85 8.08 1.77
CA CYS A 222 -9.14 7.24 0.81
C CYS A 222 -8.16 8.05 -0.05
N ASN A 223 -8.49 9.29 -0.35
CA ASN A 223 -7.67 10.18 -1.16
C ASN A 223 -6.51 10.84 -0.40
N GLN A 224 -6.44 10.71 0.93
CA GLN A 224 -5.31 11.22 1.71
C GLN A 224 -4.03 10.41 1.53
N PHE A 225 -4.14 9.09 1.36
CA PHE A 225 -2.98 8.19 1.30
C PHE A 225 -2.04 8.47 0.12
N PRO A 226 -2.51 8.72 -1.11
CA PRO A 226 -1.63 9.03 -2.23
C PRO A 226 -1.04 10.44 -2.20
N VAL A 227 -1.63 11.38 -1.45
CA VAL A 227 -1.16 12.77 -1.42
C VAL A 227 0.21 12.91 -0.74
N SER A 228 0.49 12.11 0.29
CA SER A 228 1.77 12.17 1.02
C SER A 228 3.00 11.85 0.14
N PRO A 229 3.01 10.76 -0.65
CA PRO A 229 4.10 10.48 -1.59
C PRO A 229 4.25 11.55 -2.67
N VAL A 230 3.12 12.06 -3.12
CA VAL A 230 3.02 13.07 -4.17
C VAL A 230 3.62 14.40 -3.73
N ALA A 231 3.31 14.86 -2.52
CA ALA A 231 3.89 16.08 -1.97
C ALA A 231 5.43 15.98 -1.86
N ALA A 232 5.96 14.80 -1.59
CA ALA A 232 7.39 14.57 -1.51
C ALA A 232 8.10 14.65 -2.88
N THR A 233 7.40 14.33 -3.98
CA THR A 233 7.95 14.36 -5.35
C THR A 233 7.69 15.68 -6.06
N SER A 234 6.64 16.42 -5.71
CA SER A 234 6.28 17.70 -6.35
C SER A 234 7.20 18.87 -5.98
N GLY A 235 7.97 18.76 -4.89
CA GLY A 235 9.05 19.71 -4.58
C GLY A 235 10.19 19.75 -5.62
N SER A 236 10.16 18.89 -6.63
CA SER A 236 11.11 18.84 -7.76
C SER A 236 10.56 19.37 -9.08
N LEU A 237 9.30 19.84 -9.11
CA LEU A 237 8.64 20.31 -10.34
C LEU A 237 8.54 21.83 -10.47
N THR A 238 9.21 22.59 -9.58
CA THR A 238 9.37 24.04 -9.72
C THR A 238 10.81 24.36 -10.04
N ASP A 239 11.17 24.23 -11.31
CA ASP A 239 12.21 24.95 -12.03
C ASP A 239 11.79 25.10 -13.50
#